data_be3cbff2bafb8be5387cd3ceed64ebc8
#
_entry.id   be3cbff2bafb8be5387cd3ceed64ebc8
#
_cell.length_a   1.000
_cell.length_b   1.000
_cell.length_c   1.000
_cell.angle_alpha   90.00
_cell.angle_beta   90.00
_cell.angle_gamma   90.00
#
_symmetry.space_group_name_H-M   'P 1'
#
loop_
_entity.id
_entity.type
_entity.pdbx_description
1 polymer ?
#
loop_
_entity_poly.entity_id
_entity_poly.type
_entity_poly.pdbx_seq_one_letter_code
_entity_poly.pdbx_strand_id
1 'polypeptide(L)'
;MQSEGCNGLLRVVYSREDESHLKSKEKEWVAIMEWMYRSTRNAANRVTASQAILQGLAEDGGLYVPEQIPALDLPLATLGEMNYHEVAYAVLSRFLTDYTEEELKYCIRSAYDRKFDTEEIVPIRKADGSFYLELFHGATIAFKDMALSILPYLMTTAAKKNHEDKEIVILTATSGDTGKAALAGFADVPGTRIIVFYPKDGVSAVQEKQMVTQKGKNTCVIGIRGNFDDAQSGVKRIFGDEALRKELSEAGFCFSSANSINIGRLVPQIVYYVYAYGRLLAKGELQAGEEMNVVVPTGNFGNILAAFYAKQMGIPVGKLICASNENKVLYDFFQTGVYDRNRAFHLTTSPSMDILISSNLERLIYRLSGEDAKKNAELMQQLTGTGRYEITDEMRAKLQDFAGGYATEAETAEEIRTLYEKTGYVLDTHTAVASYVYRKWKEQNHPTAPVVIASTASPFKFARSVMSAIDAKYAGMEDFALIDELSRIANVPVPKAVEEIRNAPVLHDKVIETGEMSDAVKSFLGISK
;
A
#
# COMPACT_ATOMS: atom_id res chain seq x y z
N MET A 1 50.64 -0.81 6.18
CA MET A 1 49.84 -1.79 5.45
C MET A 1 48.43 -1.27 5.51
N GLN A 2 48.14 -0.67 4.57
CA GLN A 2 47.07 -0.28 3.64
C GLN A 2 45.68 -0.69 4.13
N SER A 3 44.91 0.32 4.48
CA SER A 3 43.45 0.35 4.63
C SER A 3 42.87 0.90 3.32
N GLU A 4 42.19 0.07 2.57
CA GLU A 4 41.37 0.50 1.43
C GLU A 4 40.02 1.00 1.94
N GLY A 5 39.64 2.01 1.62
CA GLY A 5 38.93 3.19 1.36
C GLY A 5 37.56 2.96 0.78
N CYS A 6 36.51 3.36 1.52
CA CYS A 6 35.17 3.59 0.98
C CYS A 6 35.17 4.91 0.19
N ASN A 7 35.09 4.82 -1.13
CA ASN A 7 34.83 5.97 -1.99
C ASN A 7 33.32 6.17 -2.17
N GLY A 8 32.73 7.03 -1.31
CA GLY A 8 31.45 7.66 -1.61
C GLY A 8 31.72 9.02 -2.29
N LEU A 9 31.17 9.21 -3.49
CA LEU A 9 31.28 10.48 -4.22
C LEU A 9 30.54 11.60 -3.48
N LEU A 10 31.32 12.50 -2.86
CA LEU A 10 30.82 13.78 -2.36
C LEU A 10 30.70 14.75 -3.55
N ARG A 11 29.48 15.15 -3.90
CA ARG A 11 29.25 16.31 -4.77
C ARG A 11 29.09 17.56 -3.90
N VAL A 12 30.13 18.40 -3.87
CA VAL A 12 30.11 19.71 -3.22
C VAL A 12 29.59 20.74 -4.23
N VAL A 13 28.44 21.33 -3.94
CA VAL A 13 27.92 22.48 -4.71
C VAL A 13 28.37 23.76 -4.00
N TYR A 14 29.24 24.54 -4.65
CA TYR A 14 29.61 25.88 -4.21
C TYR A 14 28.64 26.90 -4.78
N SER A 15 27.98 27.69 -3.93
CA SER A 15 27.43 29.00 -4.30
C SER A 15 28.42 30.09 -3.92
N ARG A 16 28.80 30.92 -4.89
CA ARG A 16 29.57 32.13 -4.65
C ARG A 16 28.61 33.24 -4.23
N GLU A 17 28.73 33.72 -3.00
CA GLU A 17 28.34 35.08 -2.62
C GLU A 17 29.22 35.60 -1.47
N ASP A 18 29.85 36.70 -1.74
CA ASP A 18 30.53 37.72 -0.92
C ASP A 18 31.32 37.38 0.36
N GLU A 19 32.64 37.66 0.26
CA GLU A 19 33.69 37.61 1.29
C GLU A 19 33.65 38.75 2.33
N SER A 20 32.54 39.25 2.80
CA SER A 20 32.60 40.38 3.73
C SER A 20 31.86 40.27 5.07
N HIS A 21 31.49 39.06 5.54
CA HIS A 21 31.01 38.87 6.93
C HIS A 21 31.37 37.52 7.53
N LEU A 22 32.65 37.20 7.60
CA LEU A 22 33.21 36.11 8.39
C LEU A 22 33.48 36.57 9.81
N LYS A 23 32.47 36.51 10.69
CA LYS A 23 32.64 36.22 12.13
C LYS A 23 31.26 35.99 12.76
N SER A 24 31.11 34.80 13.35
CA SER A 24 29.97 34.28 14.12
C SER A 24 28.80 33.70 13.32
N LYS A 25 28.93 32.44 12.95
CA LYS A 25 28.00 31.34 13.14
C LYS A 25 28.58 30.15 12.41
N GLU A 26 29.08 29.17 13.13
CA GLU A 26 29.31 27.84 12.62
C GLU A 26 27.95 27.35 12.09
N LYS A 27 27.76 27.42 10.78
CA LYS A 27 26.70 26.68 10.12
C LYS A 27 27.14 25.22 10.16
N GLU A 28 26.51 24.43 10.99
CA GLU A 28 26.54 22.97 10.85
C GLU A 28 26.07 22.63 9.44
N TRP A 29 27.01 22.25 8.60
CA TRP A 29 26.73 21.68 7.30
C TRP A 29 26.24 20.24 7.55
N VAL A 30 24.95 20.06 7.65
CA VAL A 30 24.37 18.72 7.54
C VAL A 30 24.57 18.30 6.08
N ALA A 31 25.58 17.47 5.83
CA ALA A 31 25.70 16.79 4.55
C ALA A 31 24.43 15.97 4.38
N ILE A 32 23.54 16.37 3.48
CA ILE A 32 22.37 15.58 3.12
C ILE A 32 22.94 14.35 2.42
N MET A 33 23.01 13.25 3.13
CA MET A 33 23.37 11.96 2.53
C MET A 33 22.23 11.58 1.59
N GLU A 34 22.51 11.58 0.30
CA GLU A 34 21.57 11.08 -0.71
C GLU A 34 21.48 9.55 -0.59
N TRP A 35 20.39 9.07 -0.02
CA TRP A 35 20.16 7.65 0.14
C TRP A 35 19.79 7.03 -1.19
N MET A 36 20.56 6.02 -1.61
CA MET A 36 20.26 5.26 -2.80
C MET A 36 19.30 4.10 -2.52
N TYR A 37 18.64 3.68 -3.55
CA TYR A 37 17.82 2.47 -3.57
C TYR A 37 18.54 1.39 -4.38
N ARG A 38 18.39 0.15 -3.97
CA ARG A 38 18.96 -1.00 -4.69
C ARG A 38 17.91 -2.07 -4.95
N SER A 39 18.16 -2.92 -5.94
CA SER A 39 17.36 -4.10 -6.20
C SER A 39 17.59 -5.17 -5.12
N THR A 40 16.51 -5.83 -4.69
CA THR A 40 16.57 -7.00 -3.79
C THR A 40 17.26 -8.22 -4.41
N ARG A 41 17.51 -8.22 -5.74
CA ARG A 41 18.12 -9.37 -6.46
C ARG A 41 19.48 -9.05 -7.07
N ASN A 42 19.85 -7.77 -7.15
CA ASN A 42 21.14 -7.34 -7.68
C ASN A 42 21.61 -6.07 -6.95
N ALA A 43 22.59 -6.22 -6.07
CA ALA A 43 23.13 -5.12 -5.27
C ALA A 43 23.82 -4.02 -6.12
N ALA A 44 24.26 -4.33 -7.35
CA ALA A 44 24.86 -3.35 -8.26
C ALA A 44 23.80 -2.44 -8.94
N ASN A 45 22.55 -2.85 -8.97
CA ASN A 45 21.45 -2.02 -9.51
C ASN A 45 21.04 -0.99 -8.45
N ARG A 46 21.61 0.23 -8.55
CA ARG A 46 21.42 1.36 -7.62
C ARG A 46 20.83 2.54 -8.35
N VAL A 47 19.79 3.12 -7.76
CA VAL A 47 19.06 4.26 -8.31
C VAL A 47 18.69 5.26 -7.21
N THR A 48 18.35 6.50 -7.58
CA THR A 48 17.79 7.48 -6.64
C THR A 48 16.34 7.10 -6.26
N ALA A 49 15.78 7.76 -5.24
CA ALA A 49 14.39 7.51 -4.83
C ALA A 49 13.41 7.84 -5.97
N SER A 50 13.60 8.96 -6.66
CA SER A 50 12.76 9.35 -7.80
C SER A 50 12.83 8.34 -8.95
N GLN A 51 14.02 7.83 -9.27
CA GLN A 51 14.19 6.79 -10.28
C GLN A 51 13.50 5.48 -9.88
N ALA A 52 13.63 5.06 -8.61
CA ALA A 52 12.97 3.85 -8.09
C ALA A 52 11.44 3.95 -8.18
N ILE A 53 10.86 5.13 -7.88
CA ILE A 53 9.42 5.38 -8.00
C ILE A 53 8.97 5.37 -9.46
N LEU A 54 9.73 6.01 -10.35
CA LEU A 54 9.38 6.11 -11.77
C LEU A 54 9.45 4.75 -12.47
N GLN A 55 10.48 3.95 -12.19
CA GLN A 55 10.64 2.61 -12.75
C GLN A 55 9.66 1.60 -12.12
N GLY A 56 9.39 1.73 -10.82
CA GLY A 56 8.48 0.86 -10.06
C GLY A 56 8.98 -0.55 -9.78
N LEU A 57 9.77 -1.14 -10.68
CA LEU A 57 10.37 -2.47 -10.58
C LEU A 57 11.78 -2.41 -11.19
N ALA A 58 12.73 -3.12 -10.60
CA ALA A 58 14.07 -3.22 -11.16
C ALA A 58 14.11 -4.09 -12.42
N GLU A 59 15.07 -3.82 -13.33
CA GLU A 59 15.21 -4.55 -14.60
C GLU A 59 15.45 -6.05 -14.42
N ASP A 60 16.10 -6.44 -13.30
CA ASP A 60 16.32 -7.83 -12.90
C ASP A 60 15.09 -8.51 -12.30
N GLY A 61 13.95 -7.81 -12.23
CA GLY A 61 12.72 -8.26 -11.62
C GLY A 61 12.71 -8.19 -10.09
N GLY A 62 13.77 -7.67 -9.46
CA GLY A 62 13.84 -7.41 -8.03
C GLY A 62 13.06 -6.16 -7.61
N LEU A 63 12.80 -6.04 -6.33
CA LEU A 63 12.08 -4.89 -5.75
C LEU A 63 13.08 -3.85 -5.24
N TYR A 64 12.79 -2.58 -5.46
CA TYR A 64 13.60 -1.52 -4.87
C TYR A 64 13.40 -1.42 -3.36
N VAL A 65 14.53 -1.34 -2.64
CA VAL A 65 14.62 -1.09 -1.19
C VAL A 65 15.62 0.03 -0.93
N PRO A 66 15.42 0.88 0.08
CA PRO A 66 16.44 1.84 0.48
C PRO A 66 17.66 1.09 1.01
N GLU A 67 18.86 1.59 0.76
CA GLU A 67 20.11 0.97 1.25
C GLU A 67 20.13 0.85 2.77
N GLN A 68 19.51 1.83 3.46
CA GLN A 68 19.29 1.80 4.89
C GLN A 68 17.89 2.30 5.20
N ILE A 69 17.28 1.81 6.28
CA ILE A 69 16.06 2.41 6.80
C ILE A 69 16.49 3.56 7.72
N PRO A 70 16.16 4.81 7.35
CA PRO A 70 16.61 5.98 8.12
C PRO A 70 15.91 6.04 9.47
N ALA A 71 16.60 6.52 10.51
CA ALA A 71 15.97 6.88 11.76
C ALA A 71 15.03 8.08 11.56
N LEU A 72 13.93 8.12 12.32
CA LEU A 72 13.02 9.28 12.27
C LEU A 72 13.68 10.55 12.80
N ASP A 73 14.57 10.40 13.81
CA ASP A 73 15.39 11.46 14.39
C ASP A 73 14.57 12.68 14.86
N LEU A 74 13.48 12.36 15.58
CA LEU A 74 12.61 13.33 16.25
C LEU A 74 12.28 12.82 17.66
N PRO A 75 12.16 13.72 18.65
CA PRO A 75 11.65 13.31 19.96
C PRO A 75 10.26 12.71 19.84
N LEU A 76 10.05 11.47 20.32
CA LEU A 76 8.77 10.77 20.17
C LEU A 76 7.58 11.57 20.73
N ALA A 77 7.79 12.34 21.80
CA ALA A 77 6.74 13.17 22.42
C ALA A 77 6.16 14.20 21.43
N THR A 78 6.98 14.74 20.50
CA THR A 78 6.52 15.75 19.51
C THR A 78 5.50 15.17 18.51
N LEU A 79 5.51 13.86 18.29
CA LEU A 79 4.55 13.21 17.39
C LEU A 79 3.09 13.39 17.85
N GLY A 80 2.87 13.58 19.16
CA GLY A 80 1.53 13.83 19.70
C GLY A 80 0.93 15.17 19.26
N GLU A 81 1.76 16.15 18.93
CA GLU A 81 1.36 17.51 18.53
C GLU A 81 1.25 17.66 17.00
N MET A 82 1.82 16.72 16.23
CA MET A 82 1.90 16.81 14.77
C MET A 82 0.59 16.37 14.11
N ASN A 83 0.15 17.10 13.08
CA ASN A 83 -0.91 16.68 12.19
C ASN A 83 -0.39 15.68 11.13
N TYR A 84 -1.31 15.10 10.33
CA TYR A 84 -0.95 14.08 9.35
C TYR A 84 0.06 14.57 8.30
N HIS A 85 -0.06 15.82 7.81
CA HIS A 85 0.86 16.38 6.81
C HIS A 85 2.27 16.58 7.37
N GLU A 86 2.38 17.01 8.62
CA GLU A 86 3.68 17.19 9.30
C GLU A 86 4.38 15.85 9.51
N VAL A 87 3.64 14.81 9.96
CA VAL A 87 4.18 13.45 10.08
C VAL A 87 4.55 12.91 8.70
N ALA A 88 3.72 13.14 7.67
CA ALA A 88 4.02 12.72 6.31
C ALA A 88 5.33 13.34 5.80
N TYR A 89 5.54 14.64 6.02
CA TYR A 89 6.79 15.29 5.65
C TYR A 89 7.98 14.72 6.44
N ALA A 90 7.84 14.56 7.75
CA ALA A 90 8.90 14.01 8.60
C ALA A 90 9.36 12.61 8.16
N VAL A 91 8.43 11.76 7.74
CA VAL A 91 8.74 10.41 7.24
C VAL A 91 9.26 10.44 5.82
N LEU A 92 8.51 11.06 4.89
CA LEU A 92 8.83 11.01 3.46
C LEU A 92 10.17 11.67 3.13
N SER A 93 10.53 12.77 3.81
CA SER A 93 11.82 13.45 3.62
C SER A 93 13.03 12.58 3.97
N ARG A 94 12.87 11.59 4.84
CA ARG A 94 13.94 10.64 5.19
C ARG A 94 14.17 9.58 4.12
N PHE A 95 13.14 9.20 3.38
CA PHE A 95 13.21 8.19 2.32
C PHE A 95 13.42 8.77 0.93
N LEU A 96 12.84 9.92 0.65
CA LEU A 96 12.83 10.56 -0.68
C LEU A 96 13.82 11.74 -0.69
N THR A 97 15.10 11.43 -0.46
CA THR A 97 16.16 12.40 -0.20
C THR A 97 16.56 13.26 -1.42
N ASP A 98 16.23 12.80 -2.61
CA ASP A 98 16.41 13.55 -3.86
C ASP A 98 15.23 14.49 -4.21
N TYR A 99 14.14 14.48 -3.40
CA TYR A 99 13.06 15.46 -3.50
C TYR A 99 13.35 16.67 -2.62
N THR A 100 13.05 17.86 -3.10
CA THR A 100 13.12 19.07 -2.27
C THR A 100 11.97 19.14 -1.27
N GLU A 101 12.11 20.01 -0.27
CA GLU A 101 11.07 20.26 0.72
C GLU A 101 9.76 20.73 0.05
N GLU A 102 9.87 21.66 -0.91
CA GLU A 102 8.73 22.22 -1.64
C GLU A 102 8.02 21.13 -2.47
N GLU A 103 8.79 20.27 -3.15
CA GLU A 103 8.26 19.15 -3.92
C GLU A 103 7.48 18.16 -3.02
N LEU A 104 8.05 17.77 -1.87
CA LEU A 104 7.38 16.88 -0.94
C LEU A 104 6.13 17.50 -0.33
N LYS A 105 6.22 18.77 0.11
CA LYS A 105 5.04 19.49 0.64
C LYS A 105 3.95 19.66 -0.42
N TYR A 106 4.32 19.87 -1.68
CA TYR A 106 3.37 19.88 -2.79
C TYR A 106 2.68 18.53 -2.94
N CYS A 107 3.44 17.42 -3.01
CA CYS A 107 2.90 16.07 -3.15
C CYS A 107 1.95 15.73 -1.99
N ILE A 108 2.34 16.03 -0.75
CA ILE A 108 1.56 15.76 0.47
C ILE A 108 0.24 16.53 0.44
N ARG A 109 0.27 17.85 0.21
CA ARG A 109 -0.96 18.67 0.17
C ARG A 109 -1.89 18.30 -0.96
N SER A 110 -1.36 17.90 -2.11
CA SER A 110 -2.17 17.48 -3.26
C SER A 110 -2.82 16.11 -3.06
N ALA A 111 -2.21 15.26 -2.24
CA ALA A 111 -2.68 13.92 -1.95
C ALA A 111 -3.72 13.87 -0.82
N TYR A 112 -3.40 14.47 0.31
CA TYR A 112 -4.17 14.39 1.55
C TYR A 112 -4.96 15.67 1.76
N ASP A 113 -5.95 15.89 0.92
CA ASP A 113 -6.82 17.05 0.88
C ASP A 113 -8.28 16.68 1.21
N ARG A 114 -9.22 17.52 0.80
CA ARG A 114 -10.68 17.32 0.94
C ARG A 114 -11.24 16.04 0.25
N LYS A 115 -10.39 15.23 -0.41
CA LYS A 115 -10.78 13.89 -0.88
C LYS A 115 -10.95 12.90 0.28
N PHE A 116 -10.33 13.21 1.42
CA PHE A 116 -10.58 12.51 2.68
C PHE A 116 -11.75 13.17 3.40
N ASP A 117 -12.66 12.38 3.95
CA ASP A 117 -13.88 12.83 4.59
C ASP A 117 -13.69 13.22 6.07
N THR A 118 -12.45 13.20 6.55
CA THR A 118 -12.06 13.63 7.90
C THR A 118 -10.77 14.45 7.89
N GLU A 119 -10.70 15.49 8.75
CA GLU A 119 -9.50 16.31 8.91
C GLU A 119 -8.31 15.55 9.50
N GLU A 120 -8.56 14.52 10.31
CA GLU A 120 -7.50 13.66 10.85
C GLU A 120 -6.84 12.79 9.79
N ILE A 121 -7.42 12.67 8.59
CA ILE A 121 -7.03 11.77 7.48
C ILE A 121 -7.12 10.29 7.89
N VAL A 122 -6.58 9.94 9.07
CA VAL A 122 -6.54 8.57 9.63
C VAL A 122 -6.94 8.62 11.09
N PRO A 123 -8.22 8.68 11.41
CA PRO A 123 -8.69 8.67 12.79
C PRO A 123 -8.46 7.30 13.45
N ILE A 124 -8.33 7.33 14.78
CA ILE A 124 -8.24 6.13 15.62
C ILE A 124 -9.49 6.01 16.48
N ARG A 125 -10.18 4.87 16.37
CA ARG A 125 -11.36 4.52 17.16
C ARG A 125 -11.03 3.43 18.17
N LYS A 126 -11.47 3.61 19.42
CA LYS A 126 -11.32 2.60 20.46
C LYS A 126 -12.60 1.77 20.55
N ALA A 127 -12.49 0.46 20.39
CA ALA A 127 -13.58 -0.48 20.61
C ALA A 127 -13.03 -1.74 21.26
N ASP A 128 -13.74 -2.27 22.27
CA ASP A 128 -13.39 -3.46 23.05
C ASP A 128 -11.91 -3.53 23.51
N GLY A 129 -11.35 -2.38 23.91
CA GLY A 129 -9.97 -2.28 24.40
C GLY A 129 -8.90 -2.31 23.31
N SER A 130 -9.27 -2.36 22.04
CA SER A 130 -8.38 -2.26 20.87
C SER A 130 -8.55 -0.91 20.18
N PHE A 131 -7.49 -0.44 19.49
CA PHE A 131 -7.49 0.79 18.71
C PHE A 131 -7.54 0.45 17.23
N TYR A 132 -8.62 0.82 16.55
CA TYR A 132 -8.79 0.64 15.12
C TYR A 132 -8.31 1.88 14.38
N LEU A 133 -7.25 1.71 13.58
CA LEU A 133 -6.67 2.75 12.74
C LEU A 133 -7.44 2.77 11.42
N GLU A 134 -8.38 3.72 11.28
CA GLU A 134 -9.29 3.79 10.14
C GLU A 134 -8.60 4.37 8.91
N LEU A 135 -8.13 3.50 8.02
CA LEU A 135 -7.38 3.85 6.80
C LEU A 135 -8.29 4.05 5.57
N PHE A 136 -9.58 4.19 5.77
CA PHE A 136 -10.59 4.11 4.71
C PHE A 136 -11.39 5.40 4.48
N HIS A 137 -10.87 6.53 4.90
CA HIS A 137 -11.54 7.84 4.76
C HIS A 137 -11.25 8.54 3.43
N GLY A 138 -10.50 7.90 2.52
CA GLY A 138 -10.19 8.42 1.19
C GLY A 138 -11.29 8.16 0.14
N ALA A 139 -11.01 8.58 -1.08
CA ALA A 139 -11.94 8.60 -2.22
C ALA A 139 -12.52 7.22 -2.61
N THR A 140 -11.90 6.12 -2.19
CA THR A 140 -12.40 4.77 -2.52
C THR A 140 -12.71 3.93 -1.30
N ILE A 141 -12.71 4.56 -0.13
CA ILE A 141 -13.03 3.97 1.17
C ILE A 141 -12.24 2.70 1.50
N ALA A 142 -10.93 2.70 1.14
CA ALA A 142 -9.98 1.64 1.44
C ALA A 142 -8.56 2.20 1.65
N PHE A 143 -7.73 1.50 2.43
CA PHE A 143 -6.36 1.93 2.79
C PHE A 143 -5.45 2.19 1.58
N LYS A 144 -5.80 1.64 0.42
CA LYS A 144 -5.03 1.84 -0.81
C LYS A 144 -4.98 3.31 -1.22
N ASP A 145 -5.98 4.10 -0.83
CA ASP A 145 -6.02 5.55 -1.05
C ASP A 145 -4.83 6.26 -0.38
N MET A 146 -4.36 5.76 0.77
CA MET A 146 -3.25 6.36 1.51
C MET A 146 -1.97 6.48 0.68
N ALA A 147 -1.72 5.50 -0.19
CA ALA A 147 -0.54 5.50 -1.07
C ALA A 147 -0.87 5.92 -2.51
N LEU A 148 -2.06 5.57 -3.02
CA LEU A 148 -2.43 5.87 -4.40
C LEU A 148 -2.87 7.32 -4.60
N SER A 149 -3.24 8.06 -3.55
CA SER A 149 -3.48 9.50 -3.64
C SER A 149 -2.19 10.31 -3.82
N ILE A 150 -1.07 9.87 -3.25
CA ILE A 150 0.21 10.59 -3.34
C ILE A 150 1.08 10.12 -4.51
N LEU A 151 0.99 8.84 -4.90
CA LEU A 151 1.84 8.25 -5.93
C LEU A 151 1.87 9.05 -7.25
N PRO A 152 0.75 9.54 -7.80
CA PRO A 152 0.77 10.31 -9.04
C PRO A 152 1.63 11.57 -8.95
N TYR A 153 1.57 12.28 -7.85
CA TYR A 153 2.36 13.49 -7.61
C TYR A 153 3.85 13.18 -7.41
N LEU A 154 4.15 12.08 -6.71
CA LEU A 154 5.53 11.59 -6.61
C LEU A 154 6.08 11.19 -7.99
N MET A 155 5.30 10.48 -8.81
CA MET A 155 5.72 10.06 -10.15
C MET A 155 5.92 11.23 -11.10
N THR A 156 5.03 12.20 -11.13
CA THR A 156 5.16 13.37 -12.03
C THR A 156 6.30 14.28 -11.60
N THR A 157 6.57 14.39 -10.30
CA THR A 157 7.75 15.07 -9.78
C THR A 157 9.02 14.30 -10.15
N ALA A 158 9.03 12.96 -10.00
CA ALA A 158 10.13 12.10 -10.40
C ALA A 158 10.44 12.21 -11.90
N ALA A 159 9.42 12.23 -12.76
CA ALA A 159 9.59 12.40 -14.21
C ALA A 159 10.33 13.70 -14.52
N LYS A 160 9.89 14.83 -13.96
CA LYS A 160 10.55 16.13 -14.13
C LYS A 160 12.02 16.12 -13.67
N LYS A 161 12.30 15.48 -12.52
CA LYS A 161 13.66 15.37 -11.97
C LYS A 161 14.59 14.55 -12.84
N ASN A 162 14.05 13.53 -13.49
CA ASN A 162 14.81 12.61 -14.37
C ASN A 162 14.73 13.00 -15.85
N HIS A 163 14.23 14.21 -16.16
CA HIS A 163 14.09 14.71 -17.53
C HIS A 163 13.31 13.76 -18.46
N GLU A 164 12.29 13.09 -17.91
CA GLU A 164 11.35 12.28 -18.69
C GLU A 164 10.20 13.17 -19.16
N ASP A 165 10.18 13.48 -20.43
CA ASP A 165 9.19 14.36 -21.05
C ASP A 165 7.94 13.61 -21.55
N LYS A 166 7.96 12.26 -21.49
CA LYS A 166 6.83 11.44 -21.94
C LYS A 166 5.71 11.40 -20.92
N GLU A 167 4.49 11.30 -21.41
CA GLU A 167 3.31 11.09 -20.56
C GLU A 167 3.33 9.67 -19.97
N ILE A 168 3.17 9.57 -18.64
CA ILE A 168 3.22 8.29 -17.92
C ILE A 168 1.89 7.55 -18.10
N VAL A 169 1.94 6.35 -18.63
CA VAL A 169 0.78 5.47 -18.78
C VAL A 169 0.78 4.40 -17.70
N ILE A 170 -0.17 4.47 -16.80
CA ILE A 170 -0.42 3.46 -15.79
C ILE A 170 -1.37 2.42 -16.35
N LEU A 171 -0.90 1.17 -16.39
CA LEU A 171 -1.69 0.04 -16.84
C LEU A 171 -1.86 -0.93 -15.67
N THR A 172 -3.10 -1.29 -15.34
CA THR A 172 -3.36 -2.20 -14.23
C THR A 172 -4.50 -3.17 -14.51
N ALA A 173 -4.37 -4.40 -14.02
CA ALA A 173 -5.46 -5.35 -13.87
C ALA A 173 -5.94 -5.32 -12.42
N THR A 174 -7.24 -5.43 -12.19
CA THR A 174 -7.80 -5.36 -10.86
C THR A 174 -8.94 -6.37 -10.64
N SER A 175 -9.01 -6.88 -9.41
CA SER A 175 -10.19 -7.56 -8.87
C SER A 175 -11.15 -6.60 -8.14
N GLY A 176 -10.98 -5.27 -8.30
CA GLY A 176 -11.84 -4.24 -7.73
C GLY A 176 -11.07 -3.09 -7.09
N ASP A 177 -10.56 -3.26 -5.87
CA ASP A 177 -10.06 -2.19 -5.01
C ASP A 177 -8.85 -1.41 -5.55
N THR A 178 -7.82 -2.12 -6.01
CA THR A 178 -6.56 -1.47 -6.45
C THR A 178 -6.79 -0.63 -7.69
N GLY A 179 -7.54 -1.15 -8.66
CA GLY A 179 -7.85 -0.41 -9.89
C GLY A 179 -8.66 0.83 -9.60
N LYS A 180 -9.68 0.72 -8.75
CA LYS A 180 -10.49 1.89 -8.37
C LYS A 180 -9.67 2.95 -7.63
N ALA A 181 -8.83 2.56 -6.68
CA ALA A 181 -7.98 3.50 -5.95
C ALA A 181 -6.93 4.16 -6.87
N ALA A 182 -6.37 3.41 -7.83
CA ALA A 182 -5.48 3.97 -8.83
C ALA A 182 -6.22 4.96 -9.76
N LEU A 183 -7.42 4.60 -10.25
CA LEU A 183 -8.26 5.51 -11.06
C LEU A 183 -8.53 6.82 -10.32
N ALA A 184 -8.94 6.76 -9.06
CA ALA A 184 -9.24 7.94 -8.26
C ALA A 184 -7.99 8.80 -7.99
N GLY A 185 -6.84 8.16 -7.73
CA GLY A 185 -5.58 8.86 -7.45
C GLY A 185 -5.01 9.56 -8.69
N PHE A 186 -5.06 8.91 -9.86
CA PHE A 186 -4.51 9.44 -11.12
C PHE A 186 -5.50 10.31 -11.92
N ALA A 187 -6.78 10.37 -11.53
CA ALA A 187 -7.78 11.14 -12.25
C ALA A 187 -7.38 12.62 -12.39
N ASP A 188 -7.32 13.10 -13.62
CA ASP A 188 -6.97 14.47 -14.00
C ASP A 188 -5.60 14.96 -13.50
N VAL A 189 -4.68 14.06 -13.12
CA VAL A 189 -3.30 14.43 -12.79
C VAL A 189 -2.53 14.66 -14.10
N PRO A 190 -2.03 15.88 -14.35
CA PRO A 190 -1.32 16.21 -15.60
C PRO A 190 -0.07 15.35 -15.80
N GLY A 191 0.18 14.95 -17.05
CA GLY A 191 1.33 14.11 -17.42
C GLY A 191 1.13 12.62 -17.14
N THR A 192 -0.11 12.21 -16.82
CA THR A 192 -0.44 10.80 -16.59
C THR A 192 -1.68 10.36 -17.36
N ARG A 193 -1.71 9.08 -17.73
CA ARG A 193 -2.91 8.36 -18.19
C ARG A 193 -3.05 7.05 -17.42
N ILE A 194 -4.27 6.63 -17.19
CA ILE A 194 -4.54 5.37 -16.50
C ILE A 194 -5.55 4.52 -17.25
N ILE A 195 -5.20 3.25 -17.44
CA ILE A 195 -6.05 2.23 -18.07
C ILE A 195 -6.20 1.07 -17.08
N VAL A 196 -7.43 0.75 -16.75
CA VAL A 196 -7.77 -0.34 -15.82
C VAL A 196 -8.56 -1.40 -16.54
N PHE A 197 -8.07 -2.63 -16.49
CA PHE A 197 -8.79 -3.82 -16.94
C PHE A 197 -9.37 -4.57 -15.74
N TYR A 198 -10.63 -4.98 -15.81
CA TYR A 198 -11.27 -5.77 -14.77
C TYR A 198 -12.11 -6.90 -15.38
N PRO A 199 -12.24 -8.06 -14.71
CA PRO A 199 -13.14 -9.13 -15.15
C PRO A 199 -14.60 -8.68 -14.99
N LYS A 200 -15.37 -8.65 -16.10
CA LYS A 200 -16.73 -8.08 -16.13
C LYS A 200 -17.66 -8.67 -15.06
N ASP A 201 -17.54 -9.98 -14.82
CA ASP A 201 -18.38 -10.72 -13.88
C ASP A 201 -17.62 -11.14 -12.60
N GLY A 202 -16.43 -10.56 -12.37
CA GLY A 202 -15.52 -10.96 -11.29
C GLY A 202 -15.34 -9.93 -10.17
N VAL A 203 -16.19 -8.91 -10.10
CA VAL A 203 -16.14 -7.86 -9.07
C VAL A 203 -17.52 -7.62 -8.48
N SER A 204 -17.62 -7.06 -7.26
CA SER A 204 -18.91 -6.73 -6.66
C SER A 204 -19.61 -5.58 -7.42
N ALA A 205 -20.94 -5.50 -7.31
CA ALA A 205 -21.73 -4.44 -7.95
C ALA A 205 -21.25 -3.02 -7.54
N VAL A 206 -20.91 -2.82 -6.27
CA VAL A 206 -20.36 -1.56 -5.77
C VAL A 206 -18.99 -1.25 -6.39
N GLN A 207 -18.09 -2.24 -6.42
CA GLN A 207 -16.76 -2.08 -7.01
C GLN A 207 -16.85 -1.78 -8.52
N GLU A 208 -17.69 -2.51 -9.26
CA GLU A 208 -17.91 -2.24 -10.68
C GLU A 208 -18.46 -0.82 -10.87
N LYS A 209 -19.52 -0.47 -10.13
CA LYS A 209 -20.12 0.86 -10.22
C LYS A 209 -19.11 1.97 -9.93
N GLN A 210 -18.25 1.79 -8.92
CA GLN A 210 -17.17 2.73 -8.62
C GLN A 210 -16.20 2.91 -9.79
N MET A 211 -15.89 1.86 -10.56
CA MET A 211 -14.97 1.93 -11.69
C MET A 211 -15.64 2.53 -12.93
N VAL A 212 -16.81 2.00 -13.33
CA VAL A 212 -17.46 2.42 -14.60
C VAL A 212 -18.04 3.83 -14.56
N THR A 213 -18.19 4.42 -13.37
CA THR A 213 -18.62 5.81 -13.17
C THR A 213 -17.46 6.77 -12.90
N GLN A 214 -16.20 6.29 -12.96
CA GLN A 214 -15.02 7.12 -12.69
C GLN A 214 -14.93 8.28 -13.68
N LYS A 215 -14.84 9.49 -13.13
CA LYS A 215 -14.60 10.72 -13.89
C LYS A 215 -13.09 10.93 -14.09
N GLY A 216 -12.73 11.68 -15.12
CA GLY A 216 -11.34 12.04 -15.43
C GLY A 216 -11.07 11.95 -16.93
N LYS A 217 -10.44 12.97 -17.50
CA LYS A 217 -10.13 13.02 -18.95
C LYS A 217 -9.01 12.04 -19.35
N ASN A 218 -8.21 11.63 -18.38
CA ASN A 218 -7.06 10.75 -18.53
C ASN A 218 -7.32 9.33 -18.02
N THR A 219 -8.58 8.98 -17.71
CA THR A 219 -8.96 7.67 -17.17
C THR A 219 -9.66 6.81 -18.23
N CYS A 220 -9.36 5.50 -18.22
CA CYS A 220 -10.02 4.50 -19.07
C CYS A 220 -10.26 3.23 -18.27
N VAL A 221 -11.49 2.71 -18.31
CA VAL A 221 -11.88 1.46 -17.66
C VAL A 221 -12.45 0.52 -18.70
N ILE A 222 -11.98 -0.72 -18.73
CA ILE A 222 -12.36 -1.70 -19.73
C ILE A 222 -12.65 -3.03 -19.03
N GLY A 223 -13.88 -3.52 -19.19
CA GLY A 223 -14.23 -4.87 -18.79
C GLY A 223 -13.63 -5.90 -19.76
N ILE A 224 -13.16 -7.01 -19.27
CA ILE A 224 -12.74 -8.13 -20.09
C ILE A 224 -13.67 -9.34 -19.91
N ARG A 225 -13.89 -10.12 -20.97
CA ARG A 225 -14.48 -11.44 -20.88
C ARG A 225 -13.41 -12.45 -20.50
N GLY A 226 -13.36 -12.79 -19.22
CA GLY A 226 -12.36 -13.63 -18.60
C GLY A 226 -12.33 -13.41 -17.09
N ASN A 227 -11.39 -14.05 -16.43
CA ASN A 227 -11.18 -13.92 -14.99
C ASN A 227 -10.05 -12.91 -14.68
N PHE A 228 -9.73 -12.73 -13.39
CA PHE A 228 -8.68 -11.82 -12.96
C PHE A 228 -7.28 -12.22 -13.45
N ASP A 229 -7.00 -13.53 -13.53
CA ASP A 229 -5.71 -14.03 -14.02
C ASP A 229 -5.52 -13.75 -15.52
N ASP A 230 -6.62 -13.79 -16.28
CA ASP A 230 -6.63 -13.41 -17.70
C ASP A 230 -6.30 -11.91 -17.87
N ALA A 231 -6.93 -11.05 -17.05
CA ALA A 231 -6.63 -9.61 -17.04
C ALA A 231 -5.16 -9.34 -16.69
N GLN A 232 -4.67 -9.99 -15.63
CA GLN A 232 -3.29 -9.83 -15.15
C GLN A 232 -2.27 -10.34 -16.18
N SER A 233 -2.54 -11.48 -16.80
CA SER A 233 -1.70 -12.04 -17.85
C SER A 233 -1.67 -11.16 -19.10
N GLY A 234 -2.81 -10.56 -19.47
CA GLY A 234 -2.92 -9.58 -20.54
C GLY A 234 -2.06 -8.34 -20.28
N VAL A 235 -2.16 -7.76 -19.09
CA VAL A 235 -1.33 -6.62 -18.68
C VAL A 235 0.17 -6.96 -18.70
N LYS A 236 0.56 -8.14 -18.20
CA LYS A 236 1.96 -8.59 -18.24
C LYS A 236 2.47 -8.74 -19.68
N ARG A 237 1.67 -9.30 -20.60
CA ARG A 237 2.03 -9.38 -22.01
C ARG A 237 2.28 -8.00 -22.63
N ILE A 238 1.41 -7.04 -22.35
CA ILE A 238 1.55 -5.65 -22.83
C ILE A 238 2.84 -5.02 -22.30
N PHE A 239 3.17 -5.17 -21.02
CA PHE A 239 4.43 -4.68 -20.46
C PHE A 239 5.66 -5.34 -21.06
N GLY A 240 5.56 -6.62 -21.44
CA GLY A 240 6.65 -7.39 -22.06
C GLY A 240 6.80 -7.19 -23.57
N ASP A 241 5.86 -6.49 -24.22
CA ASP A 241 5.87 -6.26 -25.69
C ASP A 241 6.81 -5.10 -26.02
N GLU A 242 8.03 -5.44 -26.49
CA GLU A 242 9.06 -4.46 -26.85
C GLU A 242 8.66 -3.60 -28.05
N ALA A 243 7.93 -4.18 -29.03
CA ALA A 243 7.48 -3.44 -30.20
C ALA A 243 6.44 -2.38 -29.81
N LEU A 244 5.48 -2.75 -28.97
CA LEU A 244 4.50 -1.82 -28.43
C LEU A 244 5.14 -0.74 -27.56
N ARG A 245 6.09 -1.10 -26.69
CA ARG A 245 6.82 -0.11 -25.87
C ARG A 245 7.58 0.90 -26.72
N LYS A 246 8.19 0.46 -27.83
CA LYS A 246 8.87 1.35 -28.76
C LYS A 246 7.88 2.29 -29.46
N GLU A 247 6.77 1.77 -29.98
CA GLU A 247 5.71 2.55 -30.62
C GLU A 247 5.14 3.62 -29.68
N LEU A 248 4.87 3.24 -28.40
CA LEU A 248 4.43 4.17 -27.35
C LEU A 248 5.48 5.25 -27.09
N SER A 249 6.75 4.86 -26.98
CA SER A 249 7.84 5.79 -26.72
C SER A 249 8.01 6.81 -27.84
N GLU A 250 7.87 6.39 -29.11
CA GLU A 250 7.89 7.27 -30.29
C GLU A 250 6.67 8.22 -30.32
N ALA A 251 5.54 7.78 -29.77
CA ALA A 251 4.33 8.59 -29.62
C ALA A 251 4.31 9.50 -28.37
N GLY A 252 5.39 9.53 -27.57
CA GLY A 252 5.50 10.40 -26.41
C GLY A 252 4.93 9.79 -25.12
N PHE A 253 4.81 8.47 -25.03
CA PHE A 253 4.32 7.77 -23.85
C PHE A 253 5.36 6.81 -23.24
N CYS A 254 5.30 6.59 -21.94
CA CYS A 254 6.06 5.55 -21.25
C CYS A 254 5.18 4.80 -20.24
N PHE A 255 5.35 3.48 -20.15
CA PHE A 255 4.67 2.70 -19.15
C PHE A 255 5.30 2.85 -17.78
N SER A 256 4.47 2.90 -16.74
CA SER A 256 4.88 2.73 -15.36
C SER A 256 3.85 1.92 -14.58
N SER A 257 4.21 1.49 -13.36
CA SER A 257 3.39 0.61 -12.54
C SER A 257 2.96 1.29 -11.24
N ALA A 258 1.64 1.28 -11.00
CA ALA A 258 1.06 1.64 -9.71
C ALA A 258 0.79 0.43 -8.81
N ASN A 259 1.40 -0.73 -9.07
CA ASN A 259 1.24 -1.93 -8.27
C ASN A 259 1.86 -1.79 -6.87
N SER A 260 1.48 -2.67 -5.93
CA SER A 260 1.96 -2.64 -4.54
C SER A 260 3.47 -2.83 -4.39
N ILE A 261 4.14 -3.34 -5.43
CA ILE A 261 5.60 -3.52 -5.48
C ILE A 261 6.37 -2.21 -5.69
N ASN A 262 5.73 -1.16 -6.24
CA ASN A 262 6.36 0.16 -6.37
C ASN A 262 6.69 0.72 -4.99
N ILE A 263 7.94 1.14 -4.79
CA ILE A 263 8.39 1.71 -3.49
C ILE A 263 7.62 2.99 -3.13
N GLY A 264 7.17 3.75 -4.12
CA GLY A 264 6.29 4.92 -3.94
C GLY A 264 4.90 4.58 -3.38
N ARG A 265 4.55 3.28 -3.31
CA ARG A 265 3.38 2.78 -2.59
C ARG A 265 3.67 2.26 -1.19
N LEU A 266 4.91 1.82 -0.94
CA LEU A 266 5.31 1.33 0.37
C LEU A 266 5.61 2.49 1.34
N VAL A 267 6.45 3.43 0.92
CA VAL A 267 6.94 4.51 1.79
C VAL A 267 5.81 5.36 2.39
N PRO A 268 4.77 5.79 1.64
CA PRO A 268 3.66 6.55 2.23
C PRO A 268 2.86 5.78 3.31
N GLN A 269 2.93 4.46 3.31
CA GLN A 269 2.24 3.64 4.32
C GLN A 269 2.95 3.66 5.68
N ILE A 270 4.23 3.99 5.74
CA ILE A 270 4.96 4.17 7.00
C ILE A 270 4.34 5.31 7.82
N VAL A 271 3.90 6.36 7.13
CA VAL A 271 3.37 7.60 7.72
C VAL A 271 2.25 7.33 8.71
N TYR A 272 1.26 6.52 8.35
CA TYR A 272 0.11 6.31 9.23
C TYR A 272 0.42 5.47 10.48
N TYR A 273 1.48 4.68 10.50
CA TYR A 273 1.93 4.00 11.72
C TYR A 273 2.68 4.93 12.66
N VAL A 274 3.51 5.83 12.12
CA VAL A 274 4.14 6.90 12.89
C VAL A 274 3.07 7.85 13.45
N TYR A 275 2.09 8.22 12.64
CA TYR A 275 0.96 9.05 13.06
C TYR A 275 0.11 8.35 14.14
N ALA A 276 -0.16 7.05 13.99
CA ALA A 276 -0.91 6.28 14.98
C ALA A 276 -0.25 6.32 16.35
N TYR A 277 1.08 6.16 16.40
CA TYR A 277 1.84 6.29 17.64
C TYR A 277 1.65 7.69 18.27
N GLY A 278 1.78 8.75 17.47
CA GLY A 278 1.53 10.13 17.91
C GLY A 278 0.09 10.34 18.42
N ARG A 279 -0.91 9.76 17.77
CA ARG A 279 -2.31 9.86 18.24
C ARG A 279 -2.55 9.15 19.58
N LEU A 280 -1.91 8.01 19.81
CA LEU A 280 -1.99 7.33 21.10
C LEU A 280 -1.32 8.15 22.22
N LEU A 281 -0.17 8.79 21.94
CA LEU A 281 0.46 9.75 22.87
C LEU A 281 -0.48 10.92 23.18
N ALA A 282 -1.07 11.55 22.16
CA ALA A 282 -1.98 12.70 22.33
C ALA A 282 -3.24 12.36 23.13
N LYS A 283 -3.70 11.10 23.03
CA LYS A 283 -4.87 10.59 23.77
C LYS A 283 -4.51 10.11 25.19
N GLY A 284 -3.22 10.10 25.57
CA GLY A 284 -2.76 9.59 26.87
C GLY A 284 -2.87 8.06 27.01
N GLU A 285 -2.98 7.34 25.89
CA GLU A 285 -3.08 5.86 25.85
C GLU A 285 -1.69 5.19 25.83
N LEU A 286 -0.63 5.97 25.58
CA LEU A 286 0.79 5.62 25.67
C LEU A 286 1.59 6.75 26.29
N GLN A 287 2.75 6.42 26.89
CA GLN A 287 3.82 7.36 27.15
C GLN A 287 4.94 7.22 26.11
N ALA A 288 5.71 8.29 25.90
CA ALA A 288 6.81 8.26 24.94
C ALA A 288 7.84 7.19 25.31
N GLY A 289 8.10 6.26 24.40
CA GLY A 289 8.97 5.10 24.60
C GLY A 289 8.26 3.81 24.97
N GLU A 290 6.97 3.84 25.33
CA GLU A 290 6.18 2.61 25.51
C GLU A 290 5.83 2.00 24.14
N GLU A 291 5.79 0.68 24.08
CA GLU A 291 5.49 -0.05 22.85
C GLU A 291 3.99 -0.14 22.56
N MET A 292 3.63 -0.14 21.28
CA MET A 292 2.32 -0.58 20.79
C MET A 292 2.47 -1.83 19.94
N ASN A 293 1.54 -2.78 20.04
CA ASN A 293 1.43 -3.88 19.08
C ASN A 293 0.64 -3.44 17.84
N VAL A 294 0.96 -4.01 16.69
CA VAL A 294 0.26 -3.70 15.44
C VAL A 294 -0.26 -4.98 14.81
N VAL A 295 -1.54 -4.99 14.43
CA VAL A 295 -2.17 -6.10 13.71
C VAL A 295 -2.61 -5.64 12.32
N VAL A 296 -2.26 -6.42 11.31
CA VAL A 296 -2.52 -6.04 9.92
C VAL A 296 -3.19 -7.19 9.17
N PRO A 297 -4.40 -6.97 8.61
CA PRO A 297 -4.97 -7.91 7.64
C PRO A 297 -4.09 -7.89 6.40
N THR A 298 -3.47 -9.03 6.09
CA THR A 298 -2.32 -9.06 5.20
C THR A 298 -2.54 -9.90 3.95
N GLY A 299 -2.40 -9.28 2.78
CA GLY A 299 -2.27 -9.93 1.47
C GLY A 299 -0.85 -9.76 0.92
N ASN A 300 -0.61 -8.74 0.10
CA ASN A 300 0.67 -8.48 -0.57
C ASN A 300 1.81 -7.95 0.34
N PHE A 301 1.66 -8.03 1.64
CA PHE A 301 2.67 -7.69 2.67
C PHE A 301 3.10 -6.22 2.74
N GLY A 302 2.66 -5.34 1.86
CA GLY A 302 3.09 -3.94 1.85
C GLY A 302 2.75 -3.18 3.13
N ASN A 303 1.53 -3.35 3.63
CA ASN A 303 1.01 -2.66 4.81
C ASN A 303 1.80 -3.05 6.09
N ILE A 304 1.93 -4.34 6.40
CA ILE A 304 2.68 -4.79 7.58
C ILE A 304 4.19 -4.50 7.47
N LEU A 305 4.75 -4.54 6.25
CA LEU A 305 6.13 -4.14 5.99
C LEU A 305 6.36 -2.66 6.29
N ALA A 306 5.38 -1.80 6.03
CA ALA A 306 5.44 -0.39 6.39
C ALA A 306 5.46 -0.20 7.92
N ALA A 307 4.70 -0.99 8.67
CA ALA A 307 4.78 -1.02 10.14
C ALA A 307 6.16 -1.50 10.63
N PHE A 308 6.73 -2.50 9.96
CA PHE A 308 8.10 -2.94 10.24
C PHE A 308 9.13 -1.84 9.97
N TYR A 309 8.97 -1.08 8.88
CA TYR A 309 9.85 0.05 8.60
C TYR A 309 9.69 1.16 9.64
N ALA A 310 8.48 1.46 10.09
CA ALA A 310 8.26 2.40 11.21
C ALA A 310 8.99 1.95 12.49
N LYS A 311 8.94 0.65 12.83
CA LYS A 311 9.73 0.07 13.93
C LYS A 311 11.23 0.30 13.73
N GLN A 312 11.75 0.02 12.54
CA GLN A 312 13.17 0.21 12.21
C GLN A 312 13.60 1.69 12.22
N MET A 313 12.66 2.62 12.00
CA MET A 313 12.89 4.07 12.14
C MET A 313 12.96 4.53 13.60
N GLY A 314 12.70 3.65 14.56
CA GLY A 314 12.75 3.95 16.00
C GLY A 314 11.39 4.20 16.64
N ILE A 315 10.27 3.95 15.96
CA ILE A 315 8.95 3.96 16.59
C ILE A 315 8.83 2.71 17.50
N PRO A 316 8.44 2.86 18.77
CA PRO A 316 8.28 1.72 19.67
C PRO A 316 7.10 0.84 19.27
N VAL A 317 7.36 -0.11 18.38
CA VAL A 317 6.41 -1.14 17.96
C VAL A 317 6.86 -2.46 18.58
N GLY A 318 5.99 -3.08 19.34
CA GLY A 318 6.21 -4.41 19.95
C GLY A 318 6.09 -5.49 18.87
N LYS A 319 5.01 -6.25 18.90
CA LYS A 319 4.73 -7.31 17.91
C LYS A 319 4.00 -6.77 16.70
N LEU A 320 4.41 -7.30 15.53
CA LEU A 320 3.75 -7.16 14.25
C LEU A 320 2.96 -8.44 13.96
N ILE A 321 1.65 -8.38 14.06
CA ILE A 321 0.79 -9.55 13.94
C ILE A 321 0.20 -9.59 12.54
N CYS A 322 0.67 -10.56 11.75
CA CYS A 322 0.23 -10.82 10.38
C CYS A 322 -1.05 -11.66 10.42
N ALA A 323 -2.17 -11.06 10.08
CA ALA A 323 -3.46 -11.76 10.03
C ALA A 323 -3.75 -12.23 8.60
N SER A 324 -4.05 -13.51 8.43
CA SER A 324 -4.43 -14.16 7.17
C SER A 324 -5.89 -14.58 7.20
N ASN A 325 -6.55 -14.66 6.05
CA ASN A 325 -7.80 -15.41 5.88
C ASN A 325 -7.50 -16.89 5.61
N GLU A 326 -8.45 -17.65 5.04
CA GLU A 326 -8.25 -19.07 4.71
C GLU A 326 -7.09 -19.31 3.72
N ASN A 327 -6.69 -18.29 2.93
CA ASN A 327 -5.45 -18.31 2.14
C ASN A 327 -4.24 -18.02 3.04
N LYS A 328 -3.94 -18.90 3.96
CA LYS A 328 -3.03 -18.72 5.09
C LYS A 328 -1.56 -18.98 4.78
N VAL A 329 -1.10 -18.69 3.56
CA VAL A 329 0.31 -18.92 3.16
C VAL A 329 1.30 -18.17 4.06
N LEU A 330 0.98 -16.94 4.47
CA LEU A 330 1.82 -16.14 5.36
C LEU A 330 1.82 -16.70 6.79
N TYR A 331 0.67 -17.11 7.32
CA TYR A 331 0.60 -17.75 8.62
C TYR A 331 1.51 -19.00 8.66
N ASP A 332 1.39 -19.89 7.69
CA ASP A 332 2.21 -21.10 7.61
C ASP A 332 3.71 -20.75 7.48
N PHE A 333 4.05 -19.72 6.71
CA PHE A 333 5.44 -19.23 6.60
C PHE A 333 5.98 -18.76 7.96
N PHE A 334 5.25 -17.95 8.72
CA PHE A 334 5.70 -17.49 10.04
C PHE A 334 5.84 -18.63 11.05
N GLN A 335 5.06 -19.70 10.92
CA GLN A 335 5.15 -20.87 11.79
C GLN A 335 6.33 -21.77 11.42
N THR A 336 6.61 -21.95 10.13
CA THR A 336 7.51 -23.00 9.65
C THR A 336 8.82 -22.50 9.05
N GLY A 337 8.88 -21.24 8.62
CA GLY A 337 9.99 -20.73 7.77
C GLY A 337 9.89 -21.17 6.31
N VAL A 338 8.85 -21.92 5.94
CA VAL A 338 8.61 -22.43 4.58
C VAL A 338 7.50 -21.63 3.92
N TYR A 339 7.80 -21.04 2.78
CA TYR A 339 6.82 -20.44 1.90
C TYR A 339 6.44 -21.42 0.79
N ASP A 340 5.16 -21.79 0.70
CA ASP A 340 4.66 -22.75 -0.28
C ASP A 340 3.35 -22.25 -0.90
N ARG A 341 3.39 -21.94 -2.21
CA ARG A 341 2.22 -21.51 -2.99
C ARG A 341 1.43 -22.67 -3.61
N ASN A 342 1.94 -23.91 -3.51
CA ASN A 342 1.32 -25.09 -4.09
C ASN A 342 0.19 -25.59 -3.19
N ARG A 343 -0.89 -24.84 -3.15
CA ARG A 343 -2.08 -25.10 -2.30
C ARG A 343 -3.35 -24.66 -3.00
N ALA A 344 -4.51 -25.06 -2.47
CA ALA A 344 -5.80 -24.59 -2.95
C ALA A 344 -5.92 -23.06 -2.76
N PHE A 345 -6.57 -22.41 -3.72
CA PHE A 345 -6.97 -21.01 -3.63
C PHE A 345 -8.43 -20.93 -3.18
N HIS A 346 -8.69 -20.13 -2.16
CA HIS A 346 -10.02 -19.93 -1.60
C HIS A 346 -10.52 -18.52 -1.93
N LEU A 347 -11.71 -18.42 -2.51
CA LEU A 347 -12.41 -17.15 -2.63
C LEU A 347 -13.12 -16.87 -1.32
N THR A 348 -12.81 -15.72 -0.70
CA THR A 348 -13.33 -15.33 0.62
C THR A 348 -14.08 -14.02 0.58
N THR A 349 -14.71 -13.65 1.69
CA THR A 349 -15.34 -12.33 1.87
C THR A 349 -14.33 -11.20 2.10
N SER A 350 -13.03 -11.52 2.25
CA SER A 350 -11.92 -10.57 2.36
C SER A 350 -10.96 -10.62 1.16
N PRO A 351 -11.42 -10.26 -0.06
CA PRO A 351 -10.74 -10.58 -1.33
C PRO A 351 -9.37 -9.93 -1.50
N SER A 352 -9.05 -8.84 -0.80
CA SER A 352 -7.71 -8.23 -0.86
C SER A 352 -6.63 -9.08 -0.17
N MET A 353 -7.03 -10.10 0.58
CA MET A 353 -6.17 -11.08 1.26
C MET A 353 -6.13 -12.42 0.52
N ASP A 354 -6.92 -12.61 -0.56
CA ASP A 354 -6.93 -13.82 -1.38
C ASP A 354 -5.69 -13.86 -2.27
N ILE A 355 -4.61 -14.38 -1.74
CA ILE A 355 -3.32 -14.47 -2.42
C ILE A 355 -2.63 -15.80 -2.15
N LEU A 356 -1.88 -16.29 -3.14
CA LEU A 356 -0.91 -17.37 -2.99
C LEU A 356 0.54 -16.88 -3.04
N ILE A 357 0.79 -15.69 -3.60
CA ILE A 357 2.09 -15.04 -3.65
C ILE A 357 1.97 -13.66 -3.03
N SER A 358 2.67 -13.46 -1.92
CA SER A 358 2.74 -12.19 -1.19
C SER A 358 3.96 -11.39 -1.65
N SER A 359 3.75 -10.47 -2.60
CA SER A 359 4.83 -9.88 -3.40
C SER A 359 5.85 -9.06 -2.58
N ASN A 360 5.42 -8.28 -1.57
CA ASN A 360 6.36 -7.48 -0.79
C ASN A 360 7.08 -8.27 0.32
N LEU A 361 6.71 -9.54 0.54
CA LEU A 361 7.46 -10.40 1.46
C LEU A 361 8.92 -10.54 1.01
N GLU A 362 9.21 -10.46 -0.28
CA GLU A 362 10.56 -10.44 -0.84
C GLU A 362 11.44 -9.37 -0.17
N ARG A 363 10.89 -8.19 0.14
CA ARG A 363 11.63 -7.13 0.84
C ARG A 363 12.01 -7.52 2.27
N LEU A 364 11.12 -8.22 2.97
CA LEU A 364 11.44 -8.78 4.29
C LEU A 364 12.50 -9.88 4.17
N ILE A 365 12.34 -10.83 3.25
CA ILE A 365 13.31 -11.92 3.01
C ILE A 365 14.69 -11.35 2.74
N TYR A 366 14.81 -10.30 1.91
CA TYR A 366 16.06 -9.60 1.66
C TYR A 366 16.68 -9.04 2.96
N ARG A 367 15.90 -8.39 3.84
CA ARG A 367 16.39 -7.89 5.14
C ARG A 367 16.82 -9.04 6.07
N LEU A 368 16.03 -10.11 6.14
CA LEU A 368 16.34 -11.29 6.96
C LEU A 368 17.63 -11.98 6.52
N SER A 369 17.92 -12.02 5.21
CA SER A 369 19.17 -12.60 4.67
C SER A 369 20.42 -11.76 4.99
N GLY A 370 20.29 -10.61 5.66
CA GLY A 370 21.39 -9.67 5.88
C GLY A 370 21.71 -8.85 4.63
N GLU A 371 20.68 -8.59 3.81
CA GLU A 371 20.77 -7.81 2.56
C GLU A 371 21.59 -8.51 1.46
N ASP A 372 21.63 -9.84 1.51
CA ASP A 372 22.27 -10.68 0.49
C ASP A 372 21.34 -10.82 -0.73
N ALA A 373 21.60 -10.00 -1.76
CA ALA A 373 20.83 -9.99 -3.00
C ALA A 373 20.90 -11.33 -3.75
N LYS A 374 22.03 -12.04 -3.68
CA LYS A 374 22.20 -13.35 -4.33
C LYS A 374 21.34 -14.39 -3.64
N LYS A 375 21.38 -14.45 -2.30
CA LYS A 375 20.55 -15.37 -1.51
C LYS A 375 19.06 -15.10 -1.73
N ASN A 376 18.66 -13.82 -1.75
CA ASN A 376 17.28 -13.45 -2.03
C ASN A 376 16.84 -13.87 -3.44
N ALA A 377 17.69 -13.64 -4.47
CA ALA A 377 17.42 -14.06 -5.84
C ALA A 377 17.24 -15.58 -5.96
N GLU A 378 18.09 -16.38 -5.27
CA GLU A 378 17.97 -17.84 -5.22
C GLU A 378 16.62 -18.29 -4.65
N LEU A 379 16.16 -17.68 -3.53
CA LEU A 379 14.88 -18.00 -2.91
C LEU A 379 13.69 -17.62 -3.83
N MET A 380 13.77 -16.46 -4.50
CA MET A 380 12.74 -16.04 -5.46
C MET A 380 12.71 -16.91 -6.71
N GLN A 381 13.88 -17.42 -7.16
CA GLN A 381 13.95 -18.39 -8.24
C GLN A 381 13.29 -19.73 -7.86
N GLN A 382 13.51 -20.21 -6.63
CA GLN A 382 12.83 -21.40 -6.11
C GLN A 382 11.31 -21.20 -6.10
N LEU A 383 10.84 -20.04 -5.62
CA LEU A 383 9.40 -19.71 -5.62
C LEU A 383 8.81 -19.73 -7.04
N THR A 384 9.54 -19.21 -8.01
CA THR A 384 9.09 -19.18 -9.41
C THR A 384 9.10 -20.57 -10.03
N GLY A 385 10.15 -21.37 -9.81
CA GLY A 385 10.35 -22.68 -10.42
C GLY A 385 9.52 -23.77 -9.76
N THR A 386 9.70 -23.97 -8.44
CA THR A 386 9.06 -25.06 -7.69
C THR A 386 7.81 -24.63 -6.91
N GLY A 387 7.55 -23.33 -6.80
CA GLY A 387 6.45 -22.78 -6.00
C GLY A 387 6.75 -22.73 -4.49
N ARG A 388 7.97 -23.09 -4.06
CA ARG A 388 8.33 -23.23 -2.64
C ARG A 388 9.76 -22.79 -2.37
N TYR A 389 9.99 -22.15 -1.21
CA TYR A 389 11.31 -21.94 -0.64
C TYR A 389 11.28 -22.08 0.87
N GLU A 390 12.46 -22.24 1.47
CA GLU A 390 12.67 -22.30 2.91
C GLU A 390 13.80 -21.35 3.32
N ILE A 391 13.55 -20.54 4.34
CA ILE A 391 14.56 -19.64 4.89
C ILE A 391 15.48 -20.40 5.85
N THR A 392 16.72 -19.89 6.04
CA THR A 392 17.67 -20.49 6.99
C THR A 392 17.24 -20.26 8.43
N ASP A 393 17.80 -21.05 9.36
CA ASP A 393 17.55 -20.89 10.80
C ASP A 393 17.98 -19.50 11.30
N GLU A 394 19.05 -18.92 10.75
CA GLU A 394 19.49 -17.57 11.07
C GLU A 394 18.49 -16.51 10.61
N MET A 395 17.90 -16.67 9.43
CA MET A 395 16.83 -15.80 8.95
C MET A 395 15.56 -15.95 9.81
N ARG A 396 15.24 -17.20 10.19
CA ARG A 396 14.10 -17.52 11.04
C ARG A 396 14.22 -16.89 12.43
N ALA A 397 15.42 -16.89 13.02
CA ALA A 397 15.67 -16.23 14.31
C ALA A 397 15.38 -14.71 14.28
N LYS A 398 15.48 -14.07 13.11
CA LYS A 398 15.17 -12.64 12.91
C LYS A 398 13.67 -12.35 12.73
N LEU A 399 12.80 -13.37 12.68
CA LEU A 399 11.34 -13.21 12.59
C LEU A 399 10.68 -12.93 13.96
N GLN A 400 11.44 -12.81 15.03
CA GLN A 400 10.93 -12.63 16.40
C GLN A 400 10.01 -11.41 16.58
N ASP A 401 10.11 -10.40 15.71
CA ASP A 401 9.23 -9.23 15.74
C ASP A 401 7.83 -9.54 15.19
N PHE A 402 7.68 -10.64 14.47
CA PHE A 402 6.43 -11.03 13.84
C PHE A 402 5.72 -12.15 14.59
N ALA A 403 4.40 -12.13 14.49
CA ALA A 403 3.52 -13.25 14.83
C ALA A 403 2.54 -13.46 13.69
N GLY A 404 2.08 -14.69 13.50
CA GLY A 404 1.07 -15.03 12.49
C GLY A 404 -0.20 -15.58 13.12
N GLY A 405 -1.35 -15.31 12.51
CA GLY A 405 -2.62 -15.92 12.83
C GLY A 405 -3.52 -15.96 11.59
N TYR A 406 -4.61 -16.72 11.65
CA TYR A 406 -5.60 -16.74 10.58
C TYR A 406 -7.03 -16.88 11.13
N ALA A 407 -8.01 -16.48 10.32
CA ALA A 407 -9.43 -16.69 10.59
C ALA A 407 -10.09 -17.36 9.39
N THR A 408 -11.05 -18.24 9.70
CA THR A 408 -11.98 -18.81 8.72
C THR A 408 -13.09 -17.82 8.41
N GLU A 409 -13.88 -18.09 7.34
CA GLU A 409 -15.05 -17.28 7.00
C GLU A 409 -16.08 -17.23 8.15
N ALA A 410 -16.30 -18.35 8.84
CA ALA A 410 -17.21 -18.42 9.97
C ALA A 410 -16.73 -17.58 11.17
N GLU A 411 -15.45 -17.64 11.49
CA GLU A 411 -14.82 -16.85 12.56
C GLU A 411 -14.78 -15.35 12.22
N THR A 412 -14.60 -15.01 10.95
CA THR A 412 -14.68 -13.64 10.46
C THR A 412 -16.09 -13.06 10.64
N ALA A 413 -17.12 -13.82 10.26
CA ALA A 413 -18.52 -13.42 10.43
C ALA A 413 -18.91 -13.30 11.92
N GLU A 414 -18.45 -14.24 12.75
CA GLU A 414 -18.66 -14.20 14.21
C GLU A 414 -18.04 -12.94 14.83
N GLU A 415 -16.82 -12.58 14.41
CA GLU A 415 -16.13 -11.41 14.94
C GLU A 415 -16.86 -10.09 14.60
N ILE A 416 -17.35 -9.95 13.34
CA ILE A 416 -18.17 -8.79 12.93
C ILE A 416 -19.38 -8.67 13.86
N ARG A 417 -20.15 -9.75 14.03
CA ARG A 417 -21.36 -9.76 14.87
C ARG A 417 -21.03 -9.46 16.33
N THR A 418 -20.07 -10.17 16.91
CA THR A 418 -19.73 -10.06 18.33
C THR A 418 -19.25 -8.67 18.70
N LEU A 419 -18.38 -8.07 17.89
CA LEU A 419 -17.90 -6.71 18.17
C LEU A 419 -19.02 -5.68 18.02
N TYR A 420 -19.86 -5.81 16.99
CA TYR A 420 -21.02 -4.95 16.80
C TYR A 420 -21.99 -5.04 18.00
N GLU A 421 -22.38 -6.24 18.41
CA GLU A 421 -23.30 -6.44 19.55
C GLU A 421 -22.75 -5.86 20.86
N LYS A 422 -21.44 -5.95 21.06
CA LYS A 422 -20.77 -5.48 22.27
C LYS A 422 -20.56 -3.97 22.30
N THR A 423 -20.27 -3.35 21.16
CA THR A 423 -19.76 -1.97 21.12
C THR A 423 -20.51 -1.04 20.17
N GLY A 424 -21.31 -1.57 19.26
CA GLY A 424 -21.91 -0.82 18.15
C GLY A 424 -20.93 -0.51 17.02
N TYR A 425 -19.63 -0.84 17.15
CA TYR A 425 -18.64 -0.63 16.10
C TYR A 425 -18.70 -1.72 15.04
N VAL A 426 -18.83 -1.33 13.77
CA VAL A 426 -18.99 -2.27 12.64
C VAL A 426 -17.68 -2.40 11.89
N LEU A 427 -17.18 -3.63 11.78
CA LEU A 427 -15.97 -3.96 11.03
C LEU A 427 -16.30 -4.31 9.57
N ASP A 428 -15.38 -4.00 8.65
CA ASP A 428 -15.32 -4.68 7.36
C ASP A 428 -14.72 -6.09 7.51
N THR A 429 -14.87 -6.91 6.48
CA THR A 429 -14.44 -8.32 6.52
C THR A 429 -12.94 -8.51 6.71
N HIS A 430 -12.10 -7.63 6.16
CA HIS A 430 -10.64 -7.70 6.32
C HIS A 430 -10.22 -7.33 7.75
N THR A 431 -10.78 -6.24 8.26
CA THR A 431 -10.51 -5.80 9.64
C THR A 431 -11.00 -6.83 10.65
N ALA A 432 -12.11 -7.51 10.35
CA ALA A 432 -12.63 -8.59 11.19
C ALA A 432 -11.66 -9.78 11.30
N VAL A 433 -11.01 -10.17 10.20
CA VAL A 433 -9.93 -11.17 10.25
C VAL A 433 -8.83 -10.74 11.22
N ALA A 434 -8.38 -9.47 11.13
CA ALA A 434 -7.31 -8.96 12.00
C ALA A 434 -7.75 -8.87 13.46
N SER A 435 -8.99 -8.44 13.72
CA SER A 435 -9.58 -8.37 15.07
C SER A 435 -9.67 -9.75 15.73
N TYR A 436 -10.19 -10.75 14.99
CA TYR A 436 -10.24 -12.13 15.46
C TYR A 436 -8.86 -12.69 15.79
N VAL A 437 -7.90 -12.54 14.86
CA VAL A 437 -6.52 -13.01 15.04
C VAL A 437 -5.90 -12.37 16.29
N TYR A 438 -6.10 -11.06 16.50
CA TYR A 438 -5.61 -10.40 17.71
C TYR A 438 -6.27 -10.94 18.96
N ARG A 439 -7.58 -11.13 18.97
CA ARG A 439 -8.30 -11.69 20.14
C ARG A 439 -7.72 -13.04 20.53
N LYS A 440 -7.48 -13.93 19.56
CA LYS A 440 -6.86 -15.24 19.79
C LYS A 440 -5.41 -15.14 20.28
N TRP A 441 -4.62 -14.25 19.66
CA TRP A 441 -3.25 -14.02 20.09
C TRP A 441 -3.16 -13.43 21.50
N LYS A 442 -4.06 -12.50 21.85
CA LYS A 442 -4.16 -11.89 23.18
C LYS A 442 -4.50 -12.91 24.26
N GLU A 443 -5.42 -13.85 23.98
CA GLU A 443 -5.79 -14.94 24.89
C GLU A 443 -4.57 -15.81 25.27
N GLN A 444 -3.63 -16.00 24.36
CA GLN A 444 -2.45 -16.84 24.55
C GLN A 444 -1.25 -16.10 25.15
N ASN A 445 -1.07 -14.80 24.82
CA ASN A 445 0.14 -14.05 25.11
C ASN A 445 -0.01 -12.99 26.21
N HIS A 446 -1.23 -12.66 26.62
CA HIS A 446 -1.54 -11.69 27.69
C HIS A 446 -0.75 -10.37 27.60
N PRO A 447 -0.73 -9.68 26.43
CA PRO A 447 0.07 -8.47 26.26
C PRO A 447 -0.41 -7.33 27.15
N THR A 448 0.54 -6.53 27.65
CA THR A 448 0.25 -5.29 28.38
C THR A 448 0.23 -4.06 27.48
N ALA A 449 0.99 -4.09 26.39
CA ALA A 449 1.04 -3.01 25.43
C ALA A 449 -0.31 -2.86 24.68
N PRO A 450 -0.77 -1.62 24.42
CA PRO A 450 -1.95 -1.39 23.61
C PRO A 450 -1.76 -1.93 22.19
N VAL A 451 -2.88 -2.20 21.51
CA VAL A 451 -2.87 -2.72 20.14
C VAL A 451 -3.52 -1.73 19.18
N VAL A 452 -2.87 -1.55 18.04
CA VAL A 452 -3.40 -0.85 16.87
C VAL A 452 -3.73 -1.89 15.80
N ILE A 453 -5.00 -1.98 15.41
CA ILE A 453 -5.49 -2.84 14.33
C ILE A 453 -5.69 -1.97 13.10
N ALA A 454 -5.01 -2.29 12.00
CA ALA A 454 -5.19 -1.59 10.73
C ALA A 454 -6.59 -1.90 10.17
N SER A 455 -7.49 -0.92 10.23
CA SER A 455 -8.82 -0.99 9.65
C SER A 455 -8.76 -0.55 8.19
N THR A 456 -8.69 -1.55 7.29
CA THR A 456 -8.22 -1.36 5.92
C THR A 456 -9.29 -1.03 4.90
N ALA A 457 -10.56 -1.22 5.23
CA ALA A 457 -11.68 -0.82 4.39
C ALA A 457 -12.89 -0.39 5.23
N SER A 458 -13.72 0.44 4.63
CA SER A 458 -15.02 0.79 5.21
C SER A 458 -15.98 -0.41 5.10
N PRO A 459 -16.81 -0.69 6.12
CA PRO A 459 -17.83 -1.72 6.04
C PRO A 459 -18.83 -1.49 4.89
N PHE A 460 -19.04 -0.25 4.47
CA PHE A 460 -19.88 0.09 3.33
C PHE A 460 -19.40 -0.49 1.99
N LYS A 461 -18.11 -0.80 1.87
CA LYS A 461 -17.55 -1.42 0.67
C LYS A 461 -17.94 -2.88 0.51
N PHE A 462 -18.21 -3.55 1.62
CA PHE A 462 -18.57 -4.96 1.72
C PHE A 462 -19.91 -5.14 2.45
N ALA A 463 -20.83 -4.19 2.26
CA ALA A 463 -22.09 -4.10 3.01
C ALA A 463 -22.88 -5.42 3.05
N ARG A 464 -22.93 -6.19 1.96
CA ARG A 464 -23.63 -7.49 1.92
C ARG A 464 -23.01 -8.49 2.89
N SER A 465 -21.72 -8.71 2.83
CA SER A 465 -21.02 -9.65 3.72
C SER A 465 -21.11 -9.21 5.18
N VAL A 466 -20.91 -7.92 5.44
CA VAL A 466 -20.97 -7.35 6.79
C VAL A 466 -22.36 -7.48 7.38
N MET A 467 -23.41 -7.06 6.66
CA MET A 467 -24.77 -7.09 7.14
C MET A 467 -25.28 -8.54 7.33
N SER A 468 -24.95 -9.44 6.40
CA SER A 468 -25.28 -10.87 6.53
C SER A 468 -24.59 -11.52 7.73
N ALA A 469 -23.38 -11.08 8.10
CA ALA A 469 -22.68 -11.53 9.29
C ALA A 469 -23.34 -11.05 10.58
N ILE A 470 -23.88 -9.83 10.60
CA ILE A 470 -24.60 -9.26 11.75
C ILE A 470 -25.94 -9.98 11.95
N ASP A 471 -26.76 -10.13 10.88
CA ASP A 471 -28.05 -10.82 10.95
C ASP A 471 -28.41 -11.41 9.58
N ALA A 472 -28.73 -12.69 9.53
CA ALA A 472 -29.11 -13.41 8.32
C ALA A 472 -30.34 -12.81 7.58
N LYS A 473 -31.19 -12.04 8.27
CA LYS A 473 -32.33 -11.37 7.64
C LYS A 473 -31.93 -10.41 6.52
N TYR A 474 -30.71 -9.91 6.54
CA TYR A 474 -30.19 -8.96 5.55
C TYR A 474 -29.70 -9.60 4.25
N ALA A 475 -29.53 -10.95 4.21
CA ALA A 475 -28.93 -11.64 3.06
C ALA A 475 -29.67 -11.41 1.73
N GLY A 476 -31.00 -11.24 1.78
CA GLY A 476 -31.86 -11.04 0.60
C GLY A 476 -32.13 -9.58 0.22
N MET A 477 -31.57 -8.61 0.95
CA MET A 477 -31.81 -7.19 0.66
C MET A 477 -31.01 -6.72 -0.57
N GLU A 478 -31.51 -5.68 -1.22
CA GLU A 478 -30.83 -5.01 -2.33
C GLU A 478 -29.62 -4.21 -1.81
N ASP A 479 -28.55 -4.09 -2.62
CA ASP A 479 -27.25 -3.56 -2.17
C ASP A 479 -27.32 -2.14 -1.60
N PHE A 480 -28.04 -1.22 -2.24
CA PHE A 480 -28.15 0.15 -1.73
C PHE A 480 -29.09 0.26 -0.52
N ALA A 481 -30.10 -0.61 -0.42
CA ALA A 481 -30.92 -0.72 0.80
C ALA A 481 -30.10 -1.25 1.98
N LEU A 482 -29.16 -2.19 1.74
CA LEU A 482 -28.21 -2.64 2.75
C LEU A 482 -27.29 -1.52 3.22
N ILE A 483 -26.85 -0.64 2.32
CA ILE A 483 -26.02 0.53 2.64
C ILE A 483 -26.77 1.49 3.57
N ASP A 484 -28.04 1.78 3.26
CA ASP A 484 -28.87 2.67 4.08
C ASP A 484 -29.12 2.06 5.48
N GLU A 485 -29.39 0.76 5.54
CA GLU A 485 -29.58 0.05 6.80
C GLU A 485 -28.27 -0.06 7.60
N LEU A 486 -27.12 -0.29 6.95
CA LEU A 486 -25.80 -0.27 7.58
C LEU A 486 -25.52 1.11 8.22
N SER A 487 -25.81 2.21 7.51
CA SER A 487 -25.69 3.56 8.04
C SER A 487 -26.53 3.74 9.31
N ARG A 488 -27.77 3.23 9.28
CA ARG A 488 -28.69 3.30 10.42
C ARG A 488 -28.17 2.54 11.65
N ILE A 489 -27.72 1.29 11.47
CA ILE A 489 -27.28 0.46 12.63
C ILE A 489 -25.92 0.86 13.17
N ALA A 490 -25.00 1.27 12.29
CA ALA A 490 -23.68 1.75 12.67
C ALA A 490 -23.69 3.19 13.22
N ASN A 491 -24.81 3.91 13.05
CA ASN A 491 -24.97 5.31 13.40
C ASN A 491 -23.85 6.20 12.81
N VAL A 492 -23.50 5.95 11.54
CA VAL A 492 -22.54 6.74 10.77
C VAL A 492 -23.15 7.10 9.40
N PRO A 493 -22.87 8.28 8.84
CA PRO A 493 -23.38 8.64 7.53
C PRO A 493 -22.84 7.70 6.44
N VAL A 494 -23.60 7.52 5.37
CA VAL A 494 -23.10 6.84 4.17
C VAL A 494 -21.92 7.63 3.63
N PRO A 495 -20.76 6.99 3.35
CA PRO A 495 -19.60 7.71 2.81
C PRO A 495 -19.93 8.39 1.48
N LYS A 496 -19.44 9.62 1.30
CA LYS A 496 -19.64 10.39 0.08
C LYS A 496 -19.30 9.61 -1.19
N ALA A 497 -18.20 8.83 -1.14
CA ALA A 497 -17.76 7.96 -2.24
C ALA A 497 -18.80 6.89 -2.65
N VAL A 498 -19.73 6.53 -1.77
CA VAL A 498 -20.83 5.59 -2.05
C VAL A 498 -22.07 6.34 -2.53
N GLU A 499 -22.41 7.46 -1.90
CA GLU A 499 -23.54 8.29 -2.32
C GLU A 499 -23.36 8.82 -3.76
N GLU A 500 -22.14 9.26 -4.11
CA GLU A 500 -21.85 9.80 -5.44
C GLU A 500 -22.04 8.77 -6.56
N ILE A 501 -21.81 7.47 -6.31
CA ILE A 501 -21.98 6.44 -7.32
C ILE A 501 -23.41 5.92 -7.44
N ARG A 502 -24.27 6.13 -6.44
CA ARG A 502 -25.64 5.59 -6.39
C ARG A 502 -26.41 5.89 -7.68
N ASN A 503 -26.40 7.12 -8.13
CA ASN A 503 -27.09 7.60 -9.31
C ASN A 503 -26.15 8.11 -10.42
N ALA A 504 -24.84 7.81 -10.31
CA ALA A 504 -23.88 8.27 -11.30
C ALA A 504 -24.09 7.58 -12.65
N PRO A 505 -23.97 8.30 -13.78
CA PRO A 505 -24.03 7.69 -15.11
C PRO A 505 -22.81 6.79 -15.33
N VAL A 506 -23.02 5.71 -16.08
CA VAL A 506 -21.90 4.88 -16.58
C VAL A 506 -21.14 5.68 -17.63
N LEU A 507 -19.86 5.86 -17.42
CA LEU A 507 -18.94 6.59 -18.31
C LEU A 507 -18.02 5.64 -19.08
N HIS A 508 -17.86 4.40 -18.59
CA HIS A 508 -16.99 3.38 -19.18
C HIS A 508 -17.79 2.07 -19.30
N ASP A 509 -18.26 1.77 -20.48
CA ASP A 509 -19.11 0.60 -20.79
C ASP A 509 -18.42 -0.42 -21.71
N LYS A 510 -17.17 -0.15 -22.12
CA LYS A 510 -16.44 -1.00 -23.07
C LYS A 510 -16.08 -2.34 -22.42
N VAL A 511 -16.49 -3.44 -23.09
CA VAL A 511 -16.11 -4.81 -22.74
C VAL A 511 -15.46 -5.46 -23.96
N ILE A 512 -14.33 -6.12 -23.77
CA ILE A 512 -13.51 -6.71 -24.85
C ILE A 512 -13.10 -8.14 -24.51
N GLU A 513 -12.61 -8.86 -25.52
CA GLU A 513 -11.88 -10.12 -25.33
C GLU A 513 -10.42 -9.85 -24.87
N THR A 514 -9.82 -10.81 -24.18
CA THR A 514 -8.45 -10.67 -23.64
C THR A 514 -7.39 -10.44 -24.73
N GLY A 515 -7.63 -10.92 -25.95
CA GLY A 515 -6.77 -10.70 -27.10
C GLY A 515 -6.76 -9.26 -27.63
N GLU A 516 -7.77 -8.47 -27.30
CA GLU A 516 -7.96 -7.10 -27.82
C GLU A 516 -7.35 -6.02 -26.88
N MET A 517 -6.75 -6.42 -25.75
CA MET A 517 -6.28 -5.48 -24.72
C MET A 517 -5.21 -4.50 -25.27
N SER A 518 -4.26 -4.95 -26.10
CA SER A 518 -3.23 -4.09 -26.68
C SER A 518 -3.82 -3.03 -27.63
N ASP A 519 -4.78 -3.44 -28.47
CA ASP A 519 -5.47 -2.52 -29.39
C ASP A 519 -6.31 -1.49 -28.61
N ALA A 520 -6.91 -1.89 -27.50
CA ALA A 520 -7.65 -0.99 -26.61
C ALA A 520 -6.74 0.07 -25.98
N VAL A 521 -5.52 -0.31 -25.57
CA VAL A 521 -4.49 0.63 -25.08
C VAL A 521 -4.13 1.64 -26.16
N LYS A 522 -3.79 1.19 -27.37
CA LYS A 522 -3.46 2.06 -28.50
C LYS A 522 -4.61 3.03 -28.83
N SER A 523 -5.82 2.52 -28.88
CA SER A 523 -7.02 3.32 -29.16
C SER A 523 -7.22 4.44 -28.14
N PHE A 524 -7.06 4.16 -26.85
CA PHE A 524 -7.20 5.18 -25.80
C PHE A 524 -6.10 6.24 -25.86
N LEU A 525 -4.88 5.85 -26.24
CA LEU A 525 -3.75 6.77 -26.36
C LEU A 525 -3.74 7.56 -27.68
N GLY A 526 -4.68 7.26 -28.60
CA GLY A 526 -4.75 7.93 -29.91
C GLY A 526 -3.64 7.50 -30.86
N ILE A 527 -3.03 6.33 -30.63
CA ILE A 527 -2.03 5.73 -31.51
C ILE A 527 -2.79 4.90 -32.54
N SER A 528 -3.02 5.49 -33.71
CA SER A 528 -3.70 4.81 -34.78
C SER A 528 -2.78 3.80 -35.46
N LYS A 529 -3.39 2.70 -35.97
CA LYS A 529 -2.73 1.81 -36.95
C LYS A 529 -2.42 2.56 -38.23
#